data_5c3daf6ddfb585c3824ac694c332e7da
#
_entry.id   5c3daf6ddfb585c3824ac694c332e7da
#
_cell.length_a   1.000
_cell.length_b   1.000
_cell.length_c   1.000
_cell.angle_alpha   90.00
_cell.angle_beta   90.00
_cell.angle_gamma   90.00
#
_symmetry.space_group_name_H-M   'P 1'
#
loop_
_entity.id
_entity.type
_entity.pdbx_description
1 polymer ?
#
loop_
_entity_poly.entity_id
_entity_poly.type
_entity_poly.pdbx_seq_one_letter_code
_entity_poly.pdbx_strand_id
1 'polypeptide(L)'
;MNAQRSDAADGPLPLTGERTVPGLAVENYWFRRHEVAYLHCVDVCAGRDVLEAGCGEGYGADLIAATARTVTAVDYDAATVAHVRARYPRVGVLAANLASLPMPDSALDVVVNFQVIEHLWDQPQFITECLRVLRPGGSLLISTPNRITFTPGSDTPVNPFHTRELNAAEWRELLIDGGFDVQSMSGVFHGPRLIEMDIRHGGSIIDAQIARVVADTPWPDGLLADVAAVESADFDIIEESRRDIDASLDLLAIAVRP
;
A
#
# COMPACT_ATOMS: atom_id res chain seq x y z
N MET A 1 -40.70 -1.57 -20.82
CA MET A 1 -39.25 -1.55 -21.10
C MET A 1 -38.56 -1.61 -19.75
N ASN A 2 -38.16 -2.84 -19.34
CA ASN A 2 -37.43 -3.06 -18.10
C ASN A 2 -35.94 -2.70 -18.32
N ALA A 3 -35.48 -1.66 -17.64
CA ALA A 3 -34.05 -1.40 -17.53
C ALA A 3 -33.45 -2.48 -16.64
N GLN A 4 -32.68 -3.39 -17.23
CA GLN A 4 -31.77 -4.24 -16.50
C GLN A 4 -30.73 -3.34 -15.82
N ARG A 5 -30.85 -3.19 -14.50
CA ARG A 5 -29.74 -2.72 -13.67
C ARG A 5 -28.64 -3.78 -13.77
N SER A 6 -27.47 -3.37 -14.20
CA SER A 6 -26.30 -4.23 -14.27
C SER A 6 -25.84 -4.57 -12.83
N ASP A 7 -25.94 -5.85 -12.45
CA ASP A 7 -25.47 -6.43 -11.17
C ASP A 7 -23.94 -6.47 -11.05
N ALA A 8 -23.23 -5.60 -11.75
CA ALA A 8 -21.75 -5.57 -11.79
C ALA A 8 -21.10 -4.73 -10.68
N ALA A 9 -21.87 -4.07 -9.79
CA ALA A 9 -21.31 -3.12 -8.81
C ALA A 9 -21.11 -3.70 -7.40
N ASP A 10 -21.60 -4.90 -7.08
CA ASP A 10 -21.62 -5.47 -5.72
C ASP A 10 -20.63 -6.64 -5.50
N GLY A 11 -19.85 -7.04 -6.51
CA GLY A 11 -18.88 -8.11 -6.39
C GLY A 11 -17.47 -7.62 -5.97
N PRO A 12 -16.64 -8.51 -5.39
CA PRO A 12 -15.24 -8.18 -5.14
C PRO A 12 -14.52 -7.86 -6.46
N LEU A 13 -13.55 -6.95 -6.41
CA LEU A 13 -12.68 -6.68 -7.55
C LEU A 13 -11.92 -7.97 -7.95
N PRO A 14 -11.63 -8.17 -9.25
CA PRO A 14 -10.88 -9.35 -9.68
C PRO A 14 -9.46 -9.32 -9.09
N LEU A 15 -8.98 -10.51 -8.69
CA LEU A 15 -7.59 -10.71 -8.30
C LEU A 15 -6.71 -10.59 -9.55
N THR A 16 -5.89 -9.56 -9.59
CA THR A 16 -4.97 -9.31 -10.71
C THR A 16 -3.50 -9.50 -10.31
N GLY A 17 -3.20 -9.57 -9.01
CA GLY A 17 -1.84 -9.49 -8.46
C GLY A 17 -1.30 -8.05 -8.37
N GLU A 18 -2.10 -7.06 -8.77
CA GLU A 18 -1.79 -5.63 -8.71
C GLU A 18 -2.27 -5.00 -7.39
N ARG A 19 -3.27 -5.62 -6.75
CA ARG A 19 -3.89 -5.14 -5.51
C ARG A 19 -4.29 -6.29 -4.60
N THR A 20 -4.37 -6.06 -3.31
CA THR A 20 -4.88 -7.02 -2.34
C THR A 20 -6.38 -6.86 -2.15
N VAL A 21 -7.08 -7.97 -1.93
CA VAL A 21 -8.54 -7.99 -1.70
C VAL A 21 -8.82 -8.57 -0.31
N PRO A 22 -9.41 -7.79 0.60
CA PRO A 22 -9.74 -8.27 1.94
C PRO A 22 -10.81 -9.38 1.90
N GLY A 23 -10.72 -10.31 2.87
CA GLY A 23 -11.70 -11.39 3.04
C GLY A 23 -11.42 -12.65 2.23
N LEU A 24 -10.36 -12.68 1.41
CA LEU A 24 -9.91 -13.89 0.72
C LEU A 24 -8.81 -14.57 1.52
N ALA A 25 -9.00 -15.84 1.90
CA ALA A 25 -8.07 -16.58 2.74
C ALA A 25 -6.66 -16.65 2.14
N VAL A 26 -6.54 -16.85 0.83
CA VAL A 26 -5.26 -16.92 0.11
C VAL A 26 -4.53 -15.58 -0.02
N GLU A 27 -5.27 -14.47 0.12
CA GLU A 27 -4.74 -13.10 0.04
C GLU A 27 -4.47 -12.48 1.42
N ASN A 28 -4.89 -13.15 2.51
CA ASN A 28 -4.92 -12.52 3.82
C ASN A 28 -3.54 -12.08 4.32
N TYR A 29 -2.47 -12.84 4.04
CA TYR A 29 -1.11 -12.43 4.39
C TYR A 29 -0.74 -11.08 3.73
N TRP A 30 -0.97 -10.95 2.42
CA TRP A 30 -0.65 -9.73 1.66
C TRP A 30 -1.52 -8.56 2.11
N PHE A 31 -2.81 -8.81 2.32
CA PHE A 31 -3.72 -7.80 2.85
C PHE A 31 -3.25 -7.27 4.21
N ARG A 32 -2.91 -8.15 5.17
CA ARG A 32 -2.46 -7.75 6.52
C ARG A 32 -1.11 -7.05 6.51
N ARG A 33 -0.20 -7.45 5.61
CA ARG A 33 1.08 -6.79 5.39
C ARG A 33 0.90 -5.35 4.89
N HIS A 34 -0.11 -5.08 4.06
CA HIS A 34 -0.42 -3.71 3.63
C HIS A 34 -1.19 -2.94 4.71
N GLU A 35 -2.16 -3.58 5.36
CA GLU A 35 -3.00 -2.95 6.39
C GLU A 35 -2.17 -2.40 7.56
N VAL A 36 -1.06 -3.05 7.94
CA VAL A 36 -0.23 -2.61 9.07
C VAL A 36 0.31 -1.18 8.89
N ALA A 37 0.63 -0.76 7.66
CA ALA A 37 1.07 0.61 7.37
C ALA A 37 -0.05 1.63 7.63
N TYR A 38 -1.29 1.31 7.24
CA TYR A 38 -2.45 2.17 7.55
C TYR A 38 -2.67 2.29 9.06
N LEU A 39 -2.67 1.16 9.79
CA LEU A 39 -2.85 1.15 11.24
C LEU A 39 -1.76 1.93 11.98
N HIS A 40 -0.52 1.87 11.49
CA HIS A 40 0.61 2.62 12.06
C HIS A 40 0.48 4.13 11.84
N CYS A 41 -0.08 4.55 10.69
CA CYS A 41 -0.13 5.95 10.29
C CYS A 41 -1.48 6.64 10.53
N VAL A 42 -2.55 5.92 10.92
CA VAL A 42 -3.92 6.45 10.99
C VAL A 42 -4.05 7.67 11.90
N ASP A 43 -3.30 7.72 12.99
CA ASP A 43 -3.36 8.85 13.94
C ASP A 43 -2.82 10.15 13.32
N VAL A 44 -1.90 10.06 12.35
CA VAL A 44 -1.43 11.23 11.60
C VAL A 44 -2.55 11.84 10.75
N CYS A 45 -3.53 11.03 10.35
CA CYS A 45 -4.66 11.46 9.53
C CYS A 45 -5.83 12.06 10.34
N ALA A 46 -5.83 11.90 11.66
CA ALA A 46 -6.96 12.29 12.51
C ALA A 46 -7.30 13.79 12.41
N GLY A 47 -8.55 14.11 12.08
CA GLY A 47 -9.06 15.47 11.94
C GLY A 47 -8.52 16.27 10.74
N ARG A 48 -7.83 15.63 9.79
CA ARG A 48 -7.14 16.25 8.64
C ARG A 48 -7.87 16.01 7.32
N ASP A 49 -7.56 16.84 6.32
CA ASP A 49 -7.97 16.63 4.93
C ASP A 49 -6.94 15.71 4.25
N VAL A 50 -7.37 14.51 3.90
CA VAL A 50 -6.49 13.43 3.44
C VAL A 50 -6.81 13.07 1.99
N LEU A 51 -5.75 12.88 1.19
CA LEU A 51 -5.80 12.21 -0.10
C LEU A 51 -5.18 10.83 0.02
N GLU A 52 -5.88 9.78 -0.39
CA GLU A 52 -5.27 8.49 -0.69
C GLU A 52 -5.03 8.38 -2.19
N ALA A 53 -3.77 8.36 -2.59
CA ALA A 53 -3.33 8.33 -3.97
C ALA A 53 -3.01 6.89 -4.39
N GLY A 54 -3.89 6.27 -5.20
CA GLY A 54 -3.85 4.85 -5.56
C GLY A 54 -4.58 4.00 -4.53
N CYS A 55 -5.90 4.18 -4.41
CA CYS A 55 -6.66 3.56 -3.31
C CYS A 55 -6.99 2.06 -3.51
N GLY A 56 -6.82 1.53 -4.72
CA GLY A 56 -7.11 0.13 -5.00
C GLY A 56 -8.51 -0.28 -4.54
N GLU A 57 -8.60 -1.31 -3.71
CA GLU A 57 -9.89 -1.83 -3.20
C GLU A 57 -10.64 -0.83 -2.30
N GLY A 58 -9.90 0.14 -1.68
CA GLY A 58 -10.48 1.24 -0.90
C GLY A 58 -10.58 1.02 0.60
N TYR A 59 -10.18 -0.13 1.12
CA TYR A 59 -10.22 -0.43 2.55
C TYR A 59 -9.36 0.54 3.38
N GLY A 60 -8.21 0.96 2.83
CA GLY A 60 -7.32 1.92 3.48
C GLY A 60 -7.96 3.30 3.62
N ALA A 61 -8.57 3.81 2.55
CA ALA A 61 -9.32 5.06 2.58
C ALA A 61 -10.45 5.01 3.63
N ASP A 62 -11.20 3.91 3.72
CA ASP A 62 -12.29 3.76 4.70
C ASP A 62 -11.76 3.69 6.12
N LEU A 63 -10.62 3.03 6.36
CA LEU A 63 -9.96 3.00 7.67
C LEU A 63 -9.56 4.41 8.11
N ILE A 64 -8.91 5.18 7.21
CA ILE A 64 -8.53 6.57 7.47
C ILE A 64 -9.77 7.46 7.70
N ALA A 65 -10.84 7.25 6.93
CA ALA A 65 -12.07 8.03 7.01
C ALA A 65 -12.81 7.88 8.36
N ALA A 66 -12.43 6.90 9.18
CA ALA A 66 -12.98 6.76 10.53
C ALA A 66 -12.58 7.93 11.46
N THR A 67 -11.42 8.55 11.24
CA THR A 67 -10.86 9.60 12.12
C THR A 67 -10.50 10.89 11.39
N ALA A 68 -10.28 10.86 10.07
CA ALA A 68 -9.99 12.03 9.24
C ALA A 68 -11.18 12.99 9.17
N ARG A 69 -10.91 14.27 8.88
CA ARG A 69 -11.96 15.27 8.59
C ARG A 69 -12.63 14.99 7.26
N THR A 70 -11.82 14.76 6.23
CA THR A 70 -12.26 14.35 4.89
C THR A 70 -11.26 13.37 4.30
N VAL A 71 -11.75 12.41 3.51
CA VAL A 71 -10.90 11.54 2.70
C VAL A 71 -11.37 11.61 1.25
N THR A 72 -10.42 11.93 0.38
CA THR A 72 -10.57 11.76 -1.07
C THR A 72 -9.62 10.66 -1.52
N ALA A 73 -10.16 9.64 -2.17
CA ALA A 73 -9.38 8.56 -2.77
C ALA A 73 -9.24 8.78 -4.28
N VAL A 74 -8.12 8.42 -4.85
CA VAL A 74 -7.86 8.51 -6.30
C VAL A 74 -7.35 7.17 -6.80
N ASP A 75 -7.92 6.72 -7.91
CA ASP A 75 -7.41 5.57 -8.67
C ASP A 75 -7.56 5.85 -10.18
N TYR A 76 -6.73 5.22 -11.02
CA TYR A 76 -6.84 5.38 -12.47
C TYR A 76 -7.92 4.47 -13.08
N ASP A 77 -8.24 3.35 -12.42
CA ASP A 77 -9.20 2.34 -12.90
C ASP A 77 -10.64 2.73 -12.56
N ALA A 78 -11.45 2.91 -13.58
CA ALA A 78 -12.85 3.29 -13.43
C ALA A 78 -13.69 2.22 -12.69
N ALA A 79 -13.33 0.94 -12.81
CA ALA A 79 -14.02 -0.16 -12.10
C ALA A 79 -13.72 -0.08 -10.59
N THR A 80 -12.47 0.18 -10.23
CA THR A 80 -12.02 0.45 -8.87
C THR A 80 -12.78 1.64 -8.27
N VAL A 81 -12.85 2.75 -8.98
CA VAL A 81 -13.58 3.96 -8.54
C VAL A 81 -15.08 3.66 -8.31
N ALA A 82 -15.70 2.88 -9.19
CA ALA A 82 -17.11 2.48 -9.03
C ALA A 82 -17.31 1.59 -7.80
N HIS A 83 -16.40 0.63 -7.58
CA HIS A 83 -16.39 -0.26 -6.41
C HIS A 83 -16.26 0.53 -5.10
N VAL A 84 -15.24 1.38 -4.99
CA VAL A 84 -14.99 2.19 -3.77
C VAL A 84 -16.19 3.08 -3.46
N ARG A 85 -16.77 3.72 -4.47
CA ARG A 85 -17.97 4.57 -4.30
C ARG A 85 -19.19 3.80 -3.78
N ALA A 86 -19.36 2.57 -4.21
CA ALA A 86 -20.49 1.72 -3.78
C ALA A 86 -20.28 1.17 -2.36
N ARG A 87 -19.03 0.74 -2.06
CA ARG A 87 -18.71 0.00 -0.84
C ARG A 87 -18.40 0.91 0.36
N TYR A 88 -17.76 2.05 0.11
CA TYR A 88 -17.22 2.94 1.17
C TYR A 88 -17.81 4.34 1.09
N PRO A 89 -19.06 4.54 1.54
CA PRO A 89 -19.79 5.80 1.35
C PRO A 89 -19.20 7.00 2.12
N ARG A 90 -18.30 6.78 3.06
CA ARG A 90 -17.56 7.84 3.78
C ARG A 90 -16.42 8.43 2.95
N VAL A 91 -16.01 7.78 1.87
CA VAL A 91 -14.86 8.13 1.05
C VAL A 91 -15.33 8.83 -0.23
N GLY A 92 -14.84 10.06 -0.45
CA GLY A 92 -14.93 10.67 -1.77
C GLY A 92 -13.95 9.99 -2.72
N VAL A 93 -14.38 9.58 -3.93
CA VAL A 93 -13.48 8.89 -4.87
C VAL A 93 -13.54 9.49 -6.27
N LEU A 94 -12.37 9.66 -6.88
CA LEU A 94 -12.17 10.25 -8.20
C LEU A 94 -11.31 9.34 -9.09
N ALA A 95 -11.64 9.29 -10.38
CA ALA A 95 -10.78 8.67 -11.38
C ALA A 95 -9.75 9.70 -11.86
N ALA A 96 -8.43 9.43 -11.64
CA ALA A 96 -7.38 10.32 -12.12
C ALA A 96 -6.03 9.62 -12.22
N ASN A 97 -5.12 10.25 -12.96
CA ASN A 97 -3.72 9.83 -13.04
C ASN A 97 -2.92 10.48 -11.90
N LEU A 98 -2.11 9.69 -11.20
CA LEU A 98 -1.28 10.17 -10.09
C LEU A 98 -0.15 11.11 -10.54
N ALA A 99 0.25 11.08 -11.81
CA ALA A 99 1.19 12.06 -12.38
C ALA A 99 0.58 13.47 -12.55
N SER A 100 -0.74 13.63 -12.31
CA SER A 100 -1.47 14.92 -12.34
C SER A 100 -2.67 14.81 -11.41
N LEU A 101 -2.45 15.07 -10.12
CA LEU A 101 -3.47 14.93 -9.09
C LEU A 101 -4.58 15.98 -9.26
N PRO A 102 -5.87 15.59 -9.17
CA PRO A 102 -7.01 16.47 -9.40
C PRO A 102 -7.31 17.36 -8.17
N MET A 103 -6.28 17.82 -7.48
CA MET A 103 -6.35 18.64 -6.28
C MET A 103 -5.68 20.00 -6.53
N PRO A 104 -6.23 21.09 -5.96
CA PRO A 104 -5.56 22.39 -5.99
C PRO A 104 -4.24 22.37 -5.22
N ASP A 105 -3.38 23.33 -5.50
CA ASP A 105 -2.15 23.56 -4.77
C ASP A 105 -2.44 23.84 -3.28
N SER A 106 -1.64 23.26 -2.39
CA SER A 106 -1.72 23.48 -0.93
C SER A 106 -3.13 23.28 -0.35
N ALA A 107 -3.85 22.27 -0.83
CA ALA A 107 -5.24 21.98 -0.44
C ALA A 107 -5.35 20.91 0.66
N LEU A 108 -4.32 20.09 0.86
CA LEU A 108 -4.37 18.91 1.71
C LEU A 108 -3.42 19.00 2.91
N ASP A 109 -3.78 18.34 3.98
CA ASP A 109 -2.95 18.19 5.18
C ASP A 109 -2.09 16.92 5.11
N VAL A 110 -2.61 15.84 4.45
CA VAL A 110 -1.93 14.55 4.34
C VAL A 110 -2.16 13.96 2.96
N VAL A 111 -1.12 13.37 2.38
CA VAL A 111 -1.21 12.43 1.25
C VAL A 111 -0.75 11.06 1.74
N VAL A 112 -1.54 10.03 1.47
CA VAL A 112 -1.22 8.62 1.74
C VAL A 112 -1.02 7.90 0.41
N ASN A 113 0.06 7.13 0.29
CA ASN A 113 0.37 6.32 -0.88
C ASN A 113 1.11 5.06 -0.42
N PHE A 114 0.37 3.97 -0.26
CA PHE A 114 0.93 2.72 0.24
C PHE A 114 0.87 1.62 -0.82
N GLN A 115 2.03 1.05 -1.16
CA GLN A 115 2.20 -0.03 -2.16
C GLN A 115 1.66 0.38 -3.54
N VAL A 116 2.04 1.55 -4.02
CA VAL A 116 1.56 2.10 -5.30
C VAL A 116 2.69 2.72 -6.14
N ILE A 117 3.66 3.41 -5.52
CA ILE A 117 4.69 4.14 -6.26
C ILE A 117 5.53 3.22 -7.16
N GLU A 118 5.73 1.97 -6.77
CA GLU A 118 6.44 0.94 -7.56
C GLU A 118 5.76 0.63 -8.90
N HIS A 119 4.46 0.93 -9.03
CA HIS A 119 3.70 0.77 -10.27
C HIS A 119 3.79 1.98 -11.21
N LEU A 120 4.29 3.12 -10.72
CA LEU A 120 4.31 4.38 -11.47
C LEU A 120 5.54 4.47 -12.38
N TRP A 121 5.32 4.85 -13.64
CA TRP A 121 6.40 5.09 -14.62
C TRP A 121 7.24 6.32 -14.29
N ASP A 122 6.61 7.38 -13.78
CA ASP A 122 7.26 8.64 -13.43
C ASP A 122 7.10 8.91 -11.93
N GLN A 123 7.90 8.20 -11.13
CA GLN A 123 7.92 8.35 -9.67
C GLN A 123 8.29 9.78 -9.23
N PRO A 124 9.30 10.47 -9.82
CA PRO A 124 9.62 11.85 -9.47
C PRO A 124 8.46 12.82 -9.74
N GLN A 125 7.72 12.66 -10.84
CA GLN A 125 6.56 13.49 -11.14
C GLN A 125 5.46 13.32 -10.08
N PHE A 126 5.21 12.08 -9.65
CA PHE A 126 4.24 11.82 -8.58
C PHE A 126 4.64 12.48 -7.25
N ILE A 127 5.92 12.40 -6.87
CA ILE A 127 6.42 13.08 -5.65
C ILE A 127 6.27 14.60 -5.78
N THR A 128 6.52 15.17 -6.96
CA THR A 128 6.28 16.60 -7.24
C THR A 128 4.81 16.99 -7.07
N GLU A 129 3.88 16.16 -7.54
CA GLU A 129 2.44 16.38 -7.36
C GLU A 129 2.04 16.27 -5.88
N CYS A 130 2.57 15.30 -5.13
CA CYS A 130 2.35 15.22 -3.69
C CYS A 130 2.81 16.50 -2.97
N LEU A 131 4.00 16.99 -3.32
CA LEU A 131 4.49 18.26 -2.77
C LEU A 131 3.58 19.44 -3.11
N ARG A 132 3.11 19.54 -4.37
CA ARG A 132 2.24 20.61 -4.83
C ARG A 132 0.92 20.68 -4.07
N VAL A 133 0.25 19.53 -3.88
CA VAL A 133 -1.09 19.47 -3.27
C VAL A 133 -1.10 19.61 -1.76
N LEU A 134 0.00 19.24 -1.08
CA LEU A 134 0.14 19.39 0.36
C LEU A 134 0.30 20.88 0.75
N ARG A 135 -0.25 21.27 1.89
CA ARG A 135 0.06 22.55 2.53
C ARG A 135 1.49 22.55 3.06
N PRO A 136 2.17 23.71 3.23
CA PRO A 136 3.39 23.78 4.04
C PRO A 136 3.15 23.17 5.42
N GLY A 137 4.05 22.29 5.86
CA GLY A 137 3.88 21.46 7.07
C GLY A 137 2.99 20.23 6.90
N GLY A 138 2.41 20.01 5.71
CA GLY A 138 1.63 18.81 5.40
C GLY A 138 2.51 17.57 5.23
N SER A 139 1.94 16.39 5.47
CA SER A 139 2.67 15.12 5.55
C SER A 139 2.38 14.21 4.34
N LEU A 140 3.43 13.62 3.79
CA LEU A 140 3.38 12.48 2.88
C LEU A 140 3.67 11.21 3.68
N LEU A 141 2.71 10.28 3.70
CA LEU A 141 2.83 8.94 4.27
C LEU A 141 2.94 7.98 3.10
N ILE A 142 4.06 7.27 2.98
CA ILE A 142 4.33 6.54 1.75
C ILE A 142 5.08 5.23 2.03
N SER A 143 4.65 4.12 1.40
CA SER A 143 5.32 2.82 1.50
C SER A 143 5.49 2.15 0.15
N THR A 144 6.49 1.28 0.06
CA THR A 144 6.82 0.49 -1.13
C THR A 144 7.52 -0.80 -0.72
N PRO A 145 7.47 -1.88 -1.53
CA PRO A 145 8.30 -3.05 -1.30
C PRO A 145 9.79 -2.66 -1.28
N ASN A 146 10.55 -3.28 -0.39
CA ASN A 146 12.00 -3.12 -0.39
C ASN A 146 12.63 -3.98 -1.48
N ARG A 147 13.22 -3.36 -2.51
CA ARG A 147 13.86 -4.07 -3.62
C ARG A 147 14.84 -5.15 -3.18
N ILE A 148 15.60 -4.91 -2.12
CA ILE A 148 16.64 -5.85 -1.66
C ILE A 148 16.05 -7.20 -1.26
N THR A 149 14.87 -7.20 -0.64
CA THR A 149 14.20 -8.42 -0.15
C THR A 149 13.12 -8.92 -1.08
N PHE A 150 12.48 -8.04 -1.86
CA PHE A 150 11.40 -8.40 -2.77
C PHE A 150 11.91 -8.92 -4.12
N THR A 151 12.96 -8.28 -4.68
CA THR A 151 13.62 -8.69 -5.93
C THR A 151 15.13 -8.87 -5.71
N PRO A 152 15.57 -9.83 -4.89
CA PRO A 152 16.96 -9.96 -4.50
C PRO A 152 17.88 -10.22 -5.68
N GLY A 153 18.96 -9.43 -5.78
CA GLY A 153 20.01 -9.61 -6.79
C GLY A 153 19.64 -9.17 -8.20
N SER A 154 18.53 -8.46 -8.39
CA SER A 154 18.09 -7.94 -9.69
C SER A 154 17.60 -6.49 -9.57
N ASP A 155 17.82 -5.71 -10.65
CA ASP A 155 17.22 -4.39 -10.83
C ASP A 155 15.92 -4.45 -11.65
N THR A 156 15.57 -5.62 -12.19
CA THR A 156 14.31 -5.84 -12.89
C THR A 156 13.32 -6.47 -11.93
N PRO A 157 12.19 -5.80 -11.63
CA PRO A 157 11.17 -6.33 -10.74
C PRO A 157 10.68 -7.73 -11.12
N VAL A 158 10.50 -8.61 -10.14
CA VAL A 158 9.90 -9.94 -10.36
C VAL A 158 8.38 -9.86 -10.51
N ASN A 159 7.74 -8.86 -9.91
CA ASN A 159 6.33 -8.59 -10.13
C ASN A 159 6.15 -7.84 -11.48
N PRO A 160 5.41 -8.40 -12.46
CA PRO A 160 5.26 -7.79 -13.78
C PRO A 160 4.49 -6.46 -13.77
N PHE A 161 3.81 -6.13 -12.68
CA PHE A 161 3.11 -4.85 -12.51
C PHE A 161 4.00 -3.75 -11.94
N HIS A 162 5.18 -4.09 -11.40
CA HIS A 162 6.13 -3.09 -10.89
C HIS A 162 6.96 -2.52 -12.03
N THR A 163 7.08 -1.21 -12.06
CA THR A 163 7.94 -0.50 -13.03
C THR A 163 9.35 -0.30 -12.49
N ARG A 164 9.46 0.04 -11.19
CA ARG A 164 10.71 0.25 -10.49
C ARG A 164 10.52 0.07 -8.99
N GLU A 165 11.28 -0.82 -8.39
CA GLU A 165 11.41 -0.98 -6.94
C GLU A 165 12.66 -0.23 -6.43
N LEU A 166 12.63 0.23 -5.18
CA LEU A 166 13.68 1.04 -4.57
C LEU A 166 14.22 0.36 -3.31
N ASN A 167 15.51 0.55 -3.02
CA ASN A 167 16.09 0.28 -1.70
C ASN A 167 15.95 1.52 -0.80
N ALA A 168 16.33 1.41 0.49
CA ALA A 168 16.16 2.49 1.46
C ALA A 168 16.91 3.78 1.09
N ALA A 169 18.12 3.67 0.51
CA ALA A 169 18.90 4.83 0.10
C ALA A 169 18.26 5.54 -1.10
N GLU A 170 17.92 4.81 -2.16
CA GLU A 170 17.25 5.33 -3.35
C GLU A 170 15.88 5.95 -3.00
N TRP A 171 15.16 5.34 -2.06
CA TRP A 171 13.88 5.83 -1.56
C TRP A 171 14.03 7.18 -0.86
N ARG A 172 14.99 7.31 0.04
CA ARG A 172 15.31 8.56 0.72
C ARG A 172 15.71 9.66 -0.27
N GLU A 173 16.58 9.34 -1.23
CA GLU A 173 17.02 10.27 -2.27
C GLU A 173 15.84 10.80 -3.08
N LEU A 174 14.94 9.92 -3.52
CA LEU A 174 13.74 10.30 -4.27
C LEU A 174 12.86 11.32 -3.49
N LEU A 175 12.68 11.11 -2.19
CA LEU A 175 11.86 12.01 -1.35
C LEU A 175 12.56 13.36 -1.14
N ILE A 176 13.88 13.37 -0.87
CA ILE A 176 14.66 14.60 -0.67
C ILE A 176 14.74 15.40 -1.98
N ASP A 177 15.03 14.77 -3.10
CA ASP A 177 15.08 15.40 -4.42
C ASP A 177 13.71 15.97 -4.84
N GLY A 178 12.63 15.33 -4.39
CA GLY A 178 11.27 15.83 -4.54
C GLY A 178 10.89 16.99 -3.63
N GLY A 179 11.81 17.46 -2.77
CA GLY A 179 11.65 18.63 -1.91
C GLY A 179 11.03 18.36 -0.55
N PHE A 180 11.00 17.11 -0.09
CA PHE A 180 10.47 16.73 1.23
C PHE A 180 11.56 16.67 2.30
N ASP A 181 11.20 17.04 3.53
CA ASP A 181 11.96 16.74 4.75
C ASP A 181 11.54 15.37 5.27
N VAL A 182 12.41 14.36 5.15
CA VAL A 182 12.14 13.00 5.65
C VAL A 182 12.26 12.98 7.17
N GLN A 183 11.12 12.80 7.85
CA GLN A 183 11.05 12.80 9.31
C GLN A 183 11.37 11.45 9.92
N SER A 184 10.90 10.36 9.29
CA SER A 184 11.21 9.00 9.70
C SER A 184 11.22 8.05 8.51
N MET A 185 12.08 7.04 8.61
CA MET A 185 12.04 5.85 7.77
C MET A 185 11.98 4.62 8.65
N SER A 186 11.13 3.69 8.28
CA SER A 186 10.89 2.44 9.00
C SER A 186 10.80 1.28 8.01
N GLY A 187 11.03 0.08 8.50
CA GLY A 187 10.81 -1.16 7.77
C GLY A 187 9.66 -1.97 8.37
N VAL A 188 8.93 -2.67 7.52
CA VAL A 188 7.96 -3.70 7.92
C VAL A 188 8.70 -5.03 8.02
N PHE A 189 8.56 -5.74 9.12
CA PHE A 189 9.22 -7.01 9.40
C PHE A 189 8.21 -8.06 9.86
N HIS A 190 8.55 -9.34 9.72
CA HIS A 190 7.84 -10.39 10.42
C HIS A 190 8.07 -10.26 11.94
N GLY A 191 6.97 -10.24 12.69
CA GLY A 191 6.99 -10.43 14.14
C GLY A 191 7.17 -11.91 14.53
N PRO A 192 7.23 -12.21 15.83
CA PRO A 192 7.57 -13.55 16.31
C PRO A 192 6.70 -14.68 15.75
N ARG A 193 5.39 -14.45 15.64
CA ARG A 193 4.43 -15.44 15.12
C ARG A 193 4.67 -15.78 13.65
N LEU A 194 4.95 -14.75 12.81
CA LEU A 194 5.27 -14.96 11.40
C LEU A 194 6.62 -15.64 11.22
N ILE A 195 7.60 -15.35 12.08
CA ILE A 195 8.91 -16.06 12.08
C ILE A 195 8.70 -17.55 12.39
N GLU A 196 7.81 -17.91 13.32
CA GLU A 196 7.44 -19.31 13.57
C GLU A 196 6.76 -19.96 12.36
N MET A 197 5.91 -19.20 11.63
CA MET A 197 5.30 -19.67 10.39
C MET A 197 6.34 -19.85 9.28
N ASP A 198 7.31 -18.95 9.15
CA ASP A 198 8.43 -19.10 8.20
C ASP A 198 9.17 -20.43 8.43
N ILE A 199 9.54 -20.73 9.68
CA ILE A 199 10.20 -22.01 10.06
C ILE A 199 9.33 -23.19 9.67
N ARG A 200 8.03 -23.15 9.96
CA ARG A 200 7.06 -24.23 9.67
C ARG A 200 6.92 -24.48 8.17
N HIS A 201 7.03 -23.45 7.35
CA HIS A 201 6.87 -23.53 5.90
C HIS A 201 8.19 -23.54 5.12
N GLY A 202 9.27 -24.03 5.72
CA GLY A 202 10.54 -24.28 5.04
C GLY A 202 11.48 -23.07 4.98
N GLY A 203 11.28 -22.07 5.82
CA GLY A 203 12.11 -20.87 5.96
C GLY A 203 11.46 -19.58 5.48
N SER A 204 10.36 -19.67 4.72
CA SER A 204 9.62 -18.49 4.23
C SER A 204 8.18 -18.85 3.91
N ILE A 205 7.23 -18.26 4.64
CA ILE A 205 5.81 -18.37 4.31
C ILE A 205 5.49 -17.66 2.98
N ILE A 206 6.25 -16.63 2.62
CA ILE A 206 6.14 -15.93 1.35
C ILE A 206 6.46 -16.85 0.18
N ASP A 207 7.64 -17.51 0.23
CA ASP A 207 8.07 -18.43 -0.83
C ASP A 207 7.12 -19.63 -0.95
N ALA A 208 6.61 -20.12 0.19
CA ALA A 208 5.63 -21.19 0.21
C ALA A 208 4.32 -20.81 -0.52
N GLN A 209 3.84 -19.58 -0.35
CA GLN A 209 2.67 -19.04 -1.05
C GLN A 209 2.96 -18.87 -2.56
N ILE A 210 4.06 -18.19 -2.90
CA ILE A 210 4.47 -17.93 -4.30
C ILE A 210 4.62 -19.25 -5.06
N ALA A 211 5.23 -20.26 -4.46
CA ALA A 211 5.39 -21.58 -5.08
C ALA A 211 4.03 -22.22 -5.46
N ARG A 212 2.96 -21.98 -4.70
CA ARG A 212 1.61 -22.50 -5.02
C ARG A 212 0.97 -21.75 -6.17
N VAL A 213 1.11 -20.41 -6.17
CA VAL A 213 0.57 -19.56 -7.24
C VAL A 213 1.28 -19.84 -8.57
N VAL A 214 2.61 -19.92 -8.57
CA VAL A 214 3.41 -20.18 -9.79
C VAL A 214 3.16 -21.58 -10.36
N ALA A 215 3.01 -22.59 -9.49
CA ALA A 215 2.77 -23.96 -9.91
C ALA A 215 1.30 -24.26 -10.25
N ASP A 216 0.39 -23.32 -9.99
CA ASP A 216 -1.08 -23.51 -10.11
C ASP A 216 -1.54 -24.80 -9.39
N THR A 217 -1.07 -24.98 -8.15
CA THR A 217 -1.33 -26.20 -7.37
C THR A 217 -2.17 -25.90 -6.14
N PRO A 218 -2.99 -26.86 -5.65
CA PRO A 218 -3.76 -26.69 -4.44
C PRO A 218 -2.87 -26.33 -3.24
N TRP A 219 -3.39 -25.47 -2.40
CA TRP A 219 -2.71 -25.07 -1.17
C TRP A 219 -2.80 -26.18 -0.14
N PRO A 220 -1.70 -26.58 0.50
CA PRO A 220 -1.76 -27.47 1.67
C PRO A 220 -2.62 -26.86 2.79
N ASP A 221 -3.46 -27.67 3.43
CA ASP A 221 -4.39 -27.21 4.48
C ASP A 221 -3.67 -26.41 5.58
N GLY A 222 -2.48 -26.83 6.00
CA GLY A 222 -1.70 -26.13 7.02
C GLY A 222 -1.21 -24.75 6.56
N LEU A 223 -0.78 -24.60 5.29
CA LEU A 223 -0.36 -23.32 4.74
C LEU A 223 -1.54 -22.37 4.61
N LEU A 224 -2.66 -22.84 4.05
CA LEU A 224 -3.87 -22.03 3.90
C LEU A 224 -4.41 -21.56 5.26
N ALA A 225 -4.41 -22.44 6.26
CA ALA A 225 -4.86 -22.11 7.61
C ALA A 225 -3.96 -21.05 8.28
N ASP A 226 -2.64 -21.18 8.14
CA ASP A 226 -1.69 -20.22 8.69
C ASP A 226 -1.83 -18.86 7.98
N VAL A 227 -1.90 -18.83 6.64
CA VAL A 227 -2.09 -17.59 5.87
C VAL A 227 -3.41 -16.90 6.23
N ALA A 228 -4.50 -17.66 6.32
CA ALA A 228 -5.81 -17.12 6.70
C ALA A 228 -5.87 -16.57 8.14
N ALA A 229 -4.98 -17.07 9.03
CA ALA A 229 -4.91 -16.66 10.43
C ALA A 229 -3.96 -15.49 10.70
N VAL A 230 -3.24 -14.98 9.69
CA VAL A 230 -2.35 -13.81 9.84
C VAL A 230 -3.17 -12.58 10.22
N GLU A 231 -2.66 -11.82 11.19
CA GLU A 231 -3.19 -10.53 11.61
C GLU A 231 -2.16 -9.42 11.36
N SER A 232 -2.61 -8.17 11.24
CA SER A 232 -1.70 -7.02 11.06
C SER A 232 -0.74 -6.86 12.24
N ALA A 233 -1.17 -7.26 13.45
CA ALA A 233 -0.33 -7.27 14.65
C ALA A 233 0.80 -8.33 14.62
N ASP A 234 0.82 -9.22 13.64
CA ASP A 234 1.92 -10.17 13.43
C ASP A 234 3.12 -9.54 12.69
N PHE A 235 2.95 -8.30 12.20
CA PHE A 235 4.03 -7.52 11.58
C PHE A 235 4.54 -6.45 12.54
N ASP A 236 5.86 -6.25 12.56
CA ASP A 236 6.53 -5.19 13.31
C ASP A 236 6.92 -4.05 12.35
N ILE A 237 6.61 -2.79 12.70
CA ILE A 237 7.16 -1.61 12.05
C ILE A 237 8.27 -1.07 12.94
N ILE A 238 9.50 -1.05 12.42
CA ILE A 238 10.70 -0.69 13.18
C ILE A 238 11.46 0.40 12.44
N GLU A 239 11.74 1.51 13.14
CA GLU A 239 12.53 2.62 12.62
C GLU A 239 13.98 2.20 12.29
N GLU A 240 14.58 2.82 11.26
CA GLU A 240 15.95 2.60 10.82
C GLU A 240 16.98 2.85 11.94
N SER A 241 16.69 3.72 12.89
CA SER A 241 17.53 4.00 14.06
C SER A 241 17.69 2.79 15.00
N ARG A 242 16.77 1.79 14.89
CA ARG A 242 16.71 0.63 15.77
C ARG A 242 17.05 -0.68 15.06
N ARG A 243 16.84 -0.75 13.75
CA ARG A 243 17.10 -1.95 12.94
C ARG A 243 17.44 -1.55 11.50
N ASP A 244 18.36 -2.29 10.89
CA ASP A 244 18.65 -2.16 9.47
C ASP A 244 17.39 -2.45 8.63
N ILE A 245 16.87 -1.40 7.97
CA ILE A 245 15.66 -1.48 7.15
C ILE A 245 15.93 -2.06 5.76
N ASP A 246 17.17 -2.23 5.33
CA ASP A 246 17.50 -2.98 4.11
C ASP A 246 17.14 -4.47 4.25
N ALA A 247 16.96 -4.97 5.47
CA ALA A 247 16.44 -6.31 5.74
C ALA A 247 14.92 -6.39 5.89
N SER A 248 14.19 -5.29 5.69
CA SER A 248 12.72 -5.25 5.82
C SER A 248 12.01 -5.79 4.59
N LEU A 249 10.75 -6.18 4.75
CA LEU A 249 9.84 -6.56 3.67
C LEU A 249 9.43 -5.36 2.82
N ASP A 250 9.02 -4.28 3.52
CA ASP A 250 8.61 -3.01 2.93
C ASP A 250 9.31 -1.85 3.63
N LEU A 251 9.44 -0.76 2.91
CA LEU A 251 9.89 0.53 3.40
C LEU A 251 8.68 1.43 3.65
N LEU A 252 8.67 2.15 4.76
CA LEU A 252 7.67 3.14 5.13
C LEU A 252 8.34 4.45 5.48
N ALA A 253 7.92 5.56 4.89
CA ALA A 253 8.42 6.89 5.19
C ALA A 253 7.30 7.85 5.59
N ILE A 254 7.62 8.73 6.53
CA ILE A 254 6.86 9.94 6.85
C ILE A 254 7.73 11.11 6.46
N ALA A 255 7.27 11.89 5.47
CA ALA A 255 7.98 13.06 4.97
C ALA A 255 7.08 14.29 5.04
N VAL A 256 7.65 15.46 5.24
CA VAL A 256 6.90 16.71 5.45
C VAL A 256 7.29 17.72 4.38
N ARG A 257 6.30 18.41 3.83
CA ARG A 257 6.53 19.57 2.98
C ARG A 257 7.05 20.74 3.82
N PRO A 258 8.25 21.30 3.55
CA PRO A 258 8.78 22.49 4.22
C PRO A 258 7.86 23.70 4.19
#